data_4f66badd81ea7ded26bf1f748fe4408e
#
_entry.id   4f66badd81ea7ded26bf1f748fe4408e
#
_cell.length_a   1.000
_cell.length_b   1.000
_cell.length_c   1.000
_cell.angle_alpha   90.00
_cell.angle_beta   90.00
_cell.angle_gamma   90.00
#
_symmetry.space_group_name_H-M   'P 1'
#
loop_
_entity.id
_entity.type
_entity.pdbx_description
1 polymer ?
#
loop_
_entity_poly.entity_id
_entity_poly.type
_entity_poly.pdbx_seq_one_letter_code
_entity_poly.pdbx_strand_id
1 'polypeptide(L)'
;MYDYKLGIVGAGNMANAILNGILRTGVVSPEKIVVSDIDDKKLEIIKNQGVNTVKDNKVLFKNSEFIILAVKPQVAKVIFRDFEKIENLKIISIMAGITKDTLKGFFDGAKVARIMPNTPCLLGEGACAIDAGDFDDDGKTLVFDIFKSLGKVVELDEKYFDAVTAVSGSGPAYVYTFIKAMIDAGCDMGLSDKISEELTLQTFVGAVKMVENRTTDIETLIKNVCSPGGTTIEAVKSFKENNLEEIIKDGIRKCEKRSKELSENA
;
A
#
# COMPACT_ATOMS: atom_id res chain seq x y z
N MET A 1 -22.48 -22.49 5.17
CA MET A 1 -21.02 -22.61 5.48
C MET A 1 -20.29 -22.18 4.22
N TYR A 2 -19.28 -21.31 4.32
CA TYR A 2 -18.51 -20.88 3.16
C TYR A 2 -17.48 -21.94 2.76
N ASP A 3 -17.25 -22.11 1.44
CA ASP A 3 -16.23 -23.03 0.92
C ASP A 3 -14.83 -22.48 1.16
N TYR A 4 -14.70 -21.14 1.04
CA TYR A 4 -13.45 -20.42 1.17
C TYR A 4 -13.48 -19.46 2.37
N LYS A 5 -12.36 -19.36 3.06
CA LYS A 5 -12.15 -18.33 4.09
C LYS A 5 -11.95 -16.95 3.47
N LEU A 6 -11.26 -16.91 2.30
CA LEU A 6 -10.87 -15.66 1.65
C LEU A 6 -11.09 -15.73 0.13
N GLY A 7 -11.84 -14.77 -0.39
CA GLY A 7 -11.93 -14.47 -1.81
C GLY A 7 -11.12 -13.21 -2.15
N ILE A 8 -10.40 -13.21 -3.28
CA ILE A 8 -9.66 -12.02 -3.77
C ILE A 8 -10.17 -11.69 -5.17
N VAL A 9 -10.75 -10.51 -5.31
CA VAL A 9 -11.23 -10.00 -6.61
C VAL A 9 -10.12 -9.19 -7.27
N GLY A 10 -9.60 -9.71 -8.38
CA GLY A 10 -8.45 -9.17 -9.10
C GLY A 10 -7.15 -9.93 -8.81
N ALA A 11 -6.33 -10.11 -9.84
CA ALA A 11 -5.01 -10.75 -9.80
C ALA A 11 -3.90 -9.79 -10.26
N GLY A 12 -4.01 -8.51 -9.87
CA GLY A 12 -2.99 -7.49 -10.14
C GLY A 12 -1.78 -7.58 -9.19
N ASN A 13 -0.82 -6.68 -9.34
CA ASN A 13 0.41 -6.68 -8.54
C ASN A 13 0.13 -6.68 -7.02
N MET A 14 -0.79 -5.83 -6.55
CA MET A 14 -1.08 -5.76 -5.12
C MET A 14 -1.84 -7.01 -4.62
N ALA A 15 -2.76 -7.56 -5.42
CA ALA A 15 -3.42 -8.85 -5.11
C ALA A 15 -2.38 -9.98 -4.96
N ASN A 16 -1.41 -10.04 -5.88
CA ASN A 16 -0.31 -11.01 -5.80
C ASN A 16 0.61 -10.79 -4.60
N ALA A 17 0.90 -9.53 -4.23
CA ALA A 17 1.66 -9.23 -3.02
C ALA A 17 0.93 -9.77 -1.77
N ILE A 18 -0.36 -9.49 -1.66
CA ILE A 18 -1.21 -9.97 -0.57
C ILE A 18 -1.24 -11.50 -0.53
N LEU A 19 -1.52 -12.13 -1.67
CA LEU A 19 -1.55 -13.58 -1.77
C LEU A 19 -0.22 -14.23 -1.36
N ASN A 20 0.89 -13.74 -1.90
CA ASN A 20 2.23 -14.23 -1.55
C ASN A 20 2.55 -14.03 -0.06
N GLY A 21 2.14 -12.90 0.52
CA GLY A 21 2.27 -12.65 1.95
C GLY A 21 1.50 -13.68 2.79
N ILE A 22 0.24 -13.94 2.44
CA ILE A 22 -0.62 -14.93 3.10
C ILE A 22 -0.02 -16.34 2.99
N LEU A 23 0.40 -16.75 1.79
CA LEU A 23 0.97 -18.08 1.56
C LEU A 23 2.28 -18.29 2.32
N ARG A 24 3.14 -17.26 2.39
CA ARG A 24 4.41 -17.31 3.12
C ARG A 24 4.21 -17.46 4.62
N THR A 25 3.19 -16.81 5.19
CA THR A 25 2.93 -16.80 6.64
C THR A 25 1.97 -17.90 7.08
N GLY A 26 1.20 -18.48 6.16
CA GLY A 26 0.21 -19.51 6.47
C GLY A 26 -1.04 -18.97 7.20
N VAL A 27 -1.32 -17.67 7.14
CA VAL A 27 -2.51 -17.04 7.77
C VAL A 27 -3.80 -17.66 7.27
N VAL A 28 -3.86 -17.98 5.98
CA VAL A 28 -4.96 -18.77 5.38
C VAL A 28 -4.32 -19.82 4.48
N SER A 29 -4.77 -21.08 4.61
CA SER A 29 -4.25 -22.16 3.78
C SER A 29 -4.70 -22.01 2.31
N PRO A 30 -3.87 -22.40 1.32
CA PRO A 30 -4.11 -22.12 -0.11
C PRO A 30 -5.47 -22.64 -0.59
N GLU A 31 -5.88 -23.85 -0.18
CA GLU A 31 -7.16 -24.48 -0.55
C GLU A 31 -8.38 -23.72 0.00
N LYS A 32 -8.19 -22.84 0.99
CA LYS A 32 -9.23 -21.98 1.54
C LYS A 32 -9.24 -20.57 0.93
N ILE A 33 -8.47 -20.35 -0.12
CA ILE A 33 -8.43 -19.11 -0.88
C ILE A 33 -8.98 -19.33 -2.28
N VAL A 34 -9.76 -18.37 -2.79
CA VAL A 34 -10.18 -18.31 -4.18
C VAL A 34 -9.89 -16.92 -4.75
N VAL A 35 -9.36 -16.88 -5.97
CA VAL A 35 -9.03 -15.63 -6.67
C VAL A 35 -9.82 -15.54 -7.98
N SER A 36 -10.33 -14.34 -8.29
CA SER A 36 -10.97 -14.09 -9.57
C SER A 36 -10.25 -13.01 -10.37
N ASP A 37 -10.11 -13.23 -11.66
CA ASP A 37 -9.65 -12.23 -12.65
C ASP A 37 -10.24 -12.60 -14.04
N ILE A 38 -10.24 -11.65 -14.96
CA ILE A 38 -10.62 -11.87 -16.36
C ILE A 38 -9.46 -12.46 -17.18
N ASP A 39 -8.22 -12.36 -16.70
CA ASP A 39 -6.99 -12.79 -17.37
C ASP A 39 -6.63 -14.23 -16.98
N ASP A 40 -6.82 -15.16 -17.93
CA ASP A 40 -6.52 -16.57 -17.75
C ASP A 40 -5.07 -16.85 -17.38
N LYS A 41 -4.11 -16.09 -17.92
CA LYS A 41 -2.69 -16.29 -17.63
C LYS A 41 -2.36 -16.02 -16.18
N LYS A 42 -2.97 -14.95 -15.62
CA LYS A 42 -2.80 -14.64 -14.19
C LYS A 42 -3.43 -15.69 -13.31
N LEU A 43 -4.63 -16.17 -13.65
CA LEU A 43 -5.31 -17.24 -12.91
C LEU A 43 -4.51 -18.53 -12.92
N GLU A 44 -3.87 -18.88 -14.04
CA GLU A 44 -3.02 -20.07 -14.15
C GLU A 44 -1.80 -20.00 -13.23
N ILE A 45 -1.15 -18.84 -13.15
CA ILE A 45 -0.01 -18.61 -12.24
C ILE A 45 -0.45 -18.83 -10.77
N ILE A 46 -1.61 -18.31 -10.40
CA ILE A 46 -2.17 -18.44 -9.04
C ILE A 46 -2.55 -19.90 -8.75
N LYS A 47 -3.19 -20.58 -9.71
CA LYS A 47 -3.56 -21.99 -9.60
C LYS A 47 -2.35 -22.89 -9.34
N ASN A 48 -1.22 -22.59 -9.96
CA ASN A 48 0.03 -23.31 -9.75
C ASN A 48 0.62 -23.16 -8.33
N GLN A 49 0.11 -22.20 -7.54
CA GLN A 49 0.44 -22.01 -6.12
C GLN A 49 -0.51 -22.81 -5.19
N GLY A 50 -1.40 -23.63 -5.73
CA GLY A 50 -2.37 -24.42 -4.96
C GLY A 50 -3.63 -23.65 -4.55
N VAL A 51 -3.85 -22.45 -5.10
CA VAL A 51 -4.97 -21.56 -4.80
C VAL A 51 -6.10 -21.78 -5.82
N ASN A 52 -7.35 -21.76 -5.38
CA ASN A 52 -8.51 -21.90 -6.26
C ASN A 52 -8.70 -20.64 -7.11
N THR A 53 -9.18 -20.81 -8.33
CA THR A 53 -9.42 -19.68 -9.24
C THR A 53 -10.79 -19.80 -9.91
N VAL A 54 -11.44 -18.66 -10.11
CA VAL A 54 -12.73 -18.56 -10.82
C VAL A 54 -12.72 -17.33 -11.73
N LYS A 55 -13.55 -17.34 -12.78
CA LYS A 55 -13.77 -16.16 -13.64
C LYS A 55 -14.96 -15.31 -13.20
N ASP A 56 -15.95 -15.94 -12.59
CA ASP A 56 -17.17 -15.28 -12.17
C ASP A 56 -17.06 -14.79 -10.72
N ASN A 57 -17.05 -13.48 -10.57
CA ASN A 57 -17.02 -12.84 -9.25
C ASN A 57 -18.22 -13.24 -8.38
N LYS A 58 -19.40 -13.53 -8.97
CA LYS A 58 -20.59 -13.97 -8.20
C LYS A 58 -20.33 -15.29 -7.48
N VAL A 59 -19.60 -16.22 -8.11
CA VAL A 59 -19.20 -17.48 -7.49
C VAL A 59 -18.27 -17.21 -6.31
N LEU A 60 -17.27 -16.33 -6.47
CA LEU A 60 -16.37 -15.95 -5.40
C LEU A 60 -17.12 -15.34 -4.21
N PHE A 61 -17.99 -14.35 -4.46
CA PHE A 61 -18.73 -13.65 -3.41
C PHE A 61 -19.66 -14.56 -2.61
N LYS A 62 -20.34 -15.49 -3.28
CA LYS A 62 -21.27 -16.43 -2.62
C LYS A 62 -20.56 -17.45 -1.73
N ASN A 63 -19.33 -17.83 -2.07
CA ASN A 63 -18.60 -18.92 -1.44
C ASN A 63 -17.46 -18.48 -0.50
N SER A 64 -17.22 -17.17 -0.34
CA SER A 64 -16.14 -16.64 0.50
C SER A 64 -16.67 -15.92 1.73
N GLU A 65 -16.05 -16.16 2.89
CA GLU A 65 -16.41 -15.48 4.14
C GLU A 65 -15.90 -14.02 4.16
N PHE A 66 -14.65 -13.80 3.75
CA PHE A 66 -14.04 -12.49 3.59
C PHE A 66 -13.68 -12.25 2.13
N ILE A 67 -13.82 -11.02 1.65
CA ILE A 67 -13.60 -10.67 0.25
C ILE A 67 -12.65 -9.48 0.18
N ILE A 68 -11.46 -9.69 -0.41
CA ILE A 68 -10.53 -8.60 -0.72
C ILE A 68 -10.88 -8.05 -2.10
N LEU A 69 -11.15 -6.74 -2.17
CA LEU A 69 -11.33 -6.01 -3.41
C LEU A 69 -10.00 -5.39 -3.82
N ALA A 70 -9.32 -6.05 -4.78
CA ALA A 70 -7.99 -5.69 -5.26
C ALA A 70 -8.00 -5.28 -6.74
N VAL A 71 -9.05 -4.60 -7.17
CA VAL A 71 -9.21 -4.06 -8.53
C VAL A 71 -8.97 -2.54 -8.55
N LYS A 72 -8.75 -2.00 -9.74
CA LYS A 72 -8.66 -0.53 -9.90
C LYS A 72 -10.01 0.13 -9.62
N PRO A 73 -10.04 1.30 -8.95
CA PRO A 73 -11.29 2.01 -8.62
C PRO A 73 -12.22 2.22 -9.83
N GLN A 74 -11.66 2.46 -11.01
CA GLN A 74 -12.41 2.73 -12.25
C GLN A 74 -13.28 1.55 -12.71
N VAL A 75 -12.89 0.32 -12.35
CA VAL A 75 -13.66 -0.88 -12.73
C VAL A 75 -14.61 -1.34 -11.62
N ALA A 76 -14.48 -0.80 -10.42
CA ALA A 76 -15.29 -1.19 -9.27
C ALA A 76 -16.80 -1.03 -9.56
N LYS A 77 -17.23 0.15 -10.06
CA LYS A 77 -18.64 0.43 -10.39
C LYS A 77 -19.21 -0.54 -11.44
N VAL A 78 -18.38 -1.01 -12.38
CA VAL A 78 -18.82 -1.97 -13.42
C VAL A 78 -18.97 -3.36 -12.80
N ILE A 79 -17.99 -3.78 -11.98
CA ILE A 79 -18.02 -5.10 -11.33
C ILE A 79 -19.20 -5.21 -10.36
N PHE A 80 -19.56 -4.13 -9.65
CA PHE A 80 -20.54 -4.17 -8.57
C PHE A 80 -21.99 -3.90 -9.02
N ARG A 81 -22.24 -3.41 -10.24
CA ARG A 81 -23.57 -3.09 -10.75
C ARG A 81 -24.54 -4.26 -10.80
N ASP A 82 -24.04 -5.46 -11.06
CA ASP A 82 -24.86 -6.64 -11.34
C ASP A 82 -24.87 -7.65 -10.20
N PHE A 83 -24.44 -7.24 -8.99
CA PHE A 83 -24.49 -8.13 -7.85
C PHE A 83 -25.90 -8.21 -7.27
N GLU A 84 -26.45 -9.42 -7.22
CA GLU A 84 -27.60 -9.73 -6.39
C GLU A 84 -27.28 -9.38 -4.92
N LYS A 85 -28.28 -8.97 -4.16
CA LYS A 85 -28.15 -8.71 -2.71
C LYS A 85 -27.60 -9.96 -2.03
N ILE A 86 -26.32 -9.93 -1.66
CA ILE A 86 -25.70 -10.93 -0.79
C ILE A 86 -25.58 -10.28 0.57
N GLU A 87 -26.26 -10.86 1.55
CA GLU A 87 -26.27 -10.35 2.92
C GLU A 87 -25.00 -10.71 3.69
N ASN A 88 -24.67 -9.88 4.68
CA ASN A 88 -23.57 -10.13 5.64
C ASN A 88 -22.18 -10.24 5.02
N LEU A 89 -21.91 -9.55 3.91
CA LEU A 89 -20.59 -9.51 3.30
C LEU A 89 -19.56 -8.88 4.23
N LYS A 90 -18.38 -9.50 4.31
CA LYS A 90 -17.20 -8.96 4.99
C LYS A 90 -16.18 -8.55 3.93
N ILE A 91 -16.11 -7.26 3.63
CA ILE A 91 -15.32 -6.69 2.53
C ILE A 91 -14.05 -6.06 3.09
N ILE A 92 -12.92 -6.36 2.47
CA ILE A 92 -11.60 -5.78 2.72
C ILE A 92 -11.20 -5.03 1.45
N SER A 93 -11.24 -3.70 1.47
CA SER A 93 -10.95 -2.90 0.27
C SER A 93 -9.55 -2.30 0.33
N ILE A 94 -8.78 -2.50 -0.74
CA ILE A 94 -7.49 -1.80 -0.96
C ILE A 94 -7.58 -0.73 -2.06
N MET A 95 -8.79 -0.36 -2.45
CA MET A 95 -9.01 0.59 -3.54
C MET A 95 -8.81 2.03 -3.07
N ALA A 96 -7.91 2.76 -3.74
CA ALA A 96 -7.70 4.18 -3.48
C ALA A 96 -8.95 4.98 -3.89
N GLY A 97 -9.34 5.98 -3.07
CA GLY A 97 -10.47 6.85 -3.37
C GLY A 97 -11.87 6.23 -3.20
N ILE A 98 -12.00 4.95 -2.84
CA ILE A 98 -13.30 4.31 -2.57
C ILE A 98 -13.50 4.22 -1.06
N THR A 99 -14.50 4.92 -0.55
CA THR A 99 -14.80 4.96 0.90
C THR A 99 -15.61 3.75 1.36
N LYS A 100 -15.62 3.52 2.69
CA LYS A 100 -16.49 2.49 3.30
C LYS A 100 -17.96 2.75 2.99
N ASP A 101 -18.39 4.03 3.03
CA ASP A 101 -19.77 4.41 2.73
C ASP A 101 -20.13 4.16 1.26
N THR A 102 -19.21 4.47 0.33
CA THR A 102 -19.38 4.13 -1.09
C THR A 102 -19.57 2.62 -1.26
N LEU A 103 -18.75 1.79 -0.58
CA LEU A 103 -18.88 0.32 -0.67
C LEU A 103 -20.17 -0.19 -0.03
N LYS A 104 -20.61 0.37 1.10
CA LYS A 104 -21.89 0.04 1.73
C LYS A 104 -23.09 0.43 0.85
N GLY A 105 -22.93 1.46 0.03
CA GLY A 105 -23.95 1.83 -0.98
C GLY A 105 -24.12 0.78 -2.08
N PHE A 106 -23.07 0.02 -2.43
CA PHE A 106 -23.16 -1.12 -3.36
C PHE A 106 -23.58 -2.41 -2.68
N PHE A 107 -23.17 -2.62 -1.44
CA PHE A 107 -23.35 -3.87 -0.69
C PHE A 107 -24.09 -3.58 0.62
N ASP A 108 -25.41 -3.55 0.55
CA ASP A 108 -26.27 -3.27 1.69
C ASP A 108 -25.99 -4.20 2.88
N GLY A 109 -25.78 -3.62 4.05
CA GLY A 109 -25.46 -4.36 5.28
C GLY A 109 -24.04 -4.95 5.35
N ALA A 110 -23.17 -4.67 4.38
CA ALA A 110 -21.79 -5.16 4.41
C ALA A 110 -20.98 -4.53 5.55
N LYS A 111 -20.13 -5.35 6.16
CA LYS A 111 -19.04 -4.89 7.04
C LYS A 111 -17.81 -4.63 6.18
N VAL A 112 -17.17 -3.47 6.35
CA VAL A 112 -16.07 -3.03 5.49
C VAL A 112 -14.83 -2.70 6.31
N ALA A 113 -13.71 -3.35 5.99
CA ALA A 113 -12.40 -2.88 6.36
C ALA A 113 -11.77 -2.15 5.16
N ARG A 114 -11.23 -0.97 5.39
CA ARG A 114 -10.48 -0.23 4.36
C ARG A 114 -9.00 -0.26 4.68
N ILE A 115 -8.19 -0.54 3.66
CA ILE A 115 -6.75 -0.62 3.77
C ILE A 115 -6.11 0.25 2.69
N MET A 116 -5.06 0.98 3.06
CA MET A 116 -4.21 1.72 2.12
C MET A 116 -2.79 1.18 2.18
N PRO A 117 -2.45 0.20 1.32
CA PRO A 117 -1.10 -0.31 1.16
C PRO A 117 -0.28 0.56 0.21
N ASN A 118 1.02 0.29 0.09
CA ASN A 118 1.89 0.89 -0.90
C ASN A 118 2.71 -0.16 -1.67
N THR A 119 3.40 0.24 -2.74
CA THR A 119 4.11 -0.69 -3.62
C THR A 119 5.22 -1.53 -2.96
N PRO A 120 5.96 -1.06 -1.92
CA PRO A 120 6.93 -1.90 -1.21
C PRO A 120 6.34 -3.15 -0.54
N CYS A 121 5.01 -3.25 -0.41
CA CYS A 121 4.33 -4.49 -0.01
C CYS A 121 4.73 -5.71 -0.88
N LEU A 122 5.11 -5.49 -2.14
CA LEU A 122 5.63 -6.54 -3.03
C LEU A 122 6.88 -7.24 -2.47
N LEU A 123 7.64 -6.54 -1.64
CA LEU A 123 8.88 -7.03 -1.02
C LEU A 123 8.73 -7.33 0.48
N GLY A 124 7.52 -7.17 1.05
CA GLY A 124 7.31 -7.31 2.48
C GLY A 124 7.76 -6.08 3.30
N GLU A 125 8.07 -4.98 2.64
CA GLU A 125 8.54 -3.71 3.23
C GLU A 125 7.48 -2.59 3.08
N GLY A 126 6.22 -2.98 3.02
CA GLY A 126 5.11 -2.06 2.85
C GLY A 126 4.78 -1.26 4.10
N ALA A 127 4.05 -0.16 3.88
CA ALA A 127 3.34 0.57 4.93
C ALA A 127 1.84 0.50 4.63
N CYS A 128 1.07 -0.09 5.54
CA CYS A 128 -0.36 -0.30 5.38
C CYS A 128 -1.12 0.45 6.49
N ALA A 129 -2.02 1.35 6.12
CA ALA A 129 -3.03 1.87 7.03
C ALA A 129 -4.28 1.00 6.98
N ILE A 130 -4.90 0.74 8.13
CA ILE A 130 -6.08 -0.11 8.27
C ILE A 130 -7.15 0.62 9.07
N ASP A 131 -8.37 0.68 8.53
CA ASP A 131 -9.61 0.91 9.26
C ASP A 131 -10.47 -0.37 9.16
N ALA A 132 -10.52 -1.14 10.24
CA ALA A 132 -11.32 -2.35 10.38
C ALA A 132 -12.42 -2.23 11.43
N GLY A 133 -12.86 -0.99 11.74
CA GLY A 133 -13.83 -0.73 12.83
C GLY A 133 -15.18 -1.44 12.71
N ASP A 134 -15.59 -1.83 11.49
CA ASP A 134 -16.84 -2.57 11.27
C ASP A 134 -16.73 -4.06 11.62
N PHE A 135 -15.54 -4.62 11.75
CA PHE A 135 -15.33 -6.04 12.00
C PHE A 135 -15.32 -6.36 13.50
N ASP A 136 -15.70 -7.60 13.82
CA ASP A 136 -15.47 -8.22 15.13
C ASP A 136 -13.97 -8.50 15.35
N ASP A 137 -13.60 -8.90 16.56
CA ASP A 137 -12.20 -9.10 16.94
C ASP A 137 -11.51 -10.18 16.07
N ASP A 138 -12.21 -11.25 15.71
CA ASP A 138 -11.68 -12.31 14.83
C ASP A 138 -11.43 -11.77 13.41
N GLY A 139 -12.38 -11.01 12.90
CA GLY A 139 -12.24 -10.36 11.59
C GLY A 139 -11.10 -9.34 11.55
N LYS A 140 -10.99 -8.51 12.60
CA LYS A 140 -9.87 -7.58 12.76
C LYS A 140 -8.53 -8.33 12.78
N THR A 141 -8.43 -9.36 13.61
CA THR A 141 -7.22 -10.18 13.73
C THR A 141 -6.80 -10.72 12.37
N LEU A 142 -7.73 -11.30 11.61
CA LEU A 142 -7.45 -11.81 10.27
C LEU A 142 -6.91 -10.70 9.34
N VAL A 143 -7.54 -9.52 9.31
CA VAL A 143 -7.10 -8.39 8.49
C VAL A 143 -5.69 -7.97 8.88
N PHE A 144 -5.43 -7.79 10.18
CA PHE A 144 -4.10 -7.39 10.65
C PHE A 144 -3.03 -8.42 10.31
N ASP A 145 -3.31 -9.71 10.47
CA ASP A 145 -2.34 -10.78 10.19
C ASP A 145 -2.02 -10.85 8.68
N ILE A 146 -3.04 -10.69 7.82
CA ILE A 146 -2.83 -10.59 6.38
C ILE A 146 -1.87 -9.43 6.05
N PHE A 147 -2.15 -8.22 6.53
CA PHE A 147 -1.37 -7.04 6.12
C PHE A 147 -0.04 -6.88 6.86
N LYS A 148 0.12 -7.42 8.07
CA LYS A 148 1.43 -7.57 8.74
C LYS A 148 2.41 -8.43 7.93
N SER A 149 1.89 -9.38 7.13
CA SER A 149 2.74 -10.17 6.23
C SER A 149 3.41 -9.34 5.13
N LEU A 150 2.94 -8.11 4.89
CA LEU A 150 3.41 -7.21 3.83
C LEU A 150 4.30 -6.08 4.33
N GLY A 151 4.46 -5.92 5.64
CA GLY A 151 5.25 -4.85 6.24
C GLY A 151 4.64 -4.28 7.52
N LYS A 152 4.86 -3.00 7.76
CA LYS A 152 4.33 -2.29 8.94
C LYS A 152 2.88 -1.93 8.75
N VAL A 153 2.09 -2.07 9.82
CA VAL A 153 0.65 -1.77 9.85
C VAL A 153 0.37 -0.71 10.90
N VAL A 154 -0.47 0.26 10.55
CA VAL A 154 -0.99 1.30 11.45
C VAL A 154 -2.51 1.29 11.39
N GLU A 155 -3.16 1.16 12.56
CA GLU A 155 -4.62 1.30 12.68
C GLU A 155 -4.98 2.77 12.85
N LEU A 156 -5.91 3.27 12.02
CA LEU A 156 -6.46 4.63 12.13
C LEU A 156 -7.77 4.77 11.37
N ASP A 157 -8.57 5.77 11.76
CA ASP A 157 -9.85 6.06 11.13
C ASP A 157 -9.70 6.40 9.64
N GLU A 158 -10.69 5.99 8.83
CA GLU A 158 -10.77 6.27 7.40
C GLU A 158 -10.62 7.75 7.05
N LYS A 159 -11.03 8.67 7.90
CA LYS A 159 -10.92 10.12 7.65
C LYS A 159 -9.49 10.61 7.38
N TYR A 160 -8.47 9.81 7.75
CA TYR A 160 -7.05 10.13 7.52
C TYR A 160 -6.49 9.49 6.24
N PHE A 161 -7.28 8.69 5.50
CA PHE A 161 -6.75 7.90 4.38
C PHE A 161 -6.26 8.74 3.19
N ASP A 162 -6.76 9.96 3.01
CA ASP A 162 -6.22 10.87 1.99
C ASP A 162 -4.81 11.34 2.36
N ALA A 163 -4.58 11.67 3.64
CA ALA A 163 -3.24 11.99 4.14
C ALA A 163 -2.31 10.77 4.08
N VAL A 164 -2.80 9.58 4.42
CA VAL A 164 -2.05 8.32 4.27
C VAL A 164 -1.68 8.08 2.80
N THR A 165 -2.62 8.28 1.89
CA THR A 165 -2.37 8.17 0.44
C THR A 165 -1.25 9.10 0.01
N ALA A 166 -1.28 10.34 0.47
CA ALA A 166 -0.26 11.33 0.15
C ALA A 166 1.11 11.02 0.76
N VAL A 167 1.16 10.53 2.00
CA VAL A 167 2.44 10.28 2.71
C VAL A 167 3.05 8.94 2.34
N SER A 168 2.28 7.84 2.40
CA SER A 168 2.80 6.48 2.22
C SER A 168 2.35 5.81 0.94
N GLY A 169 1.12 6.01 0.49
CA GLY A 169 0.62 5.43 -0.76
C GLY A 169 1.42 5.90 -1.97
N SER A 170 1.61 7.21 -2.10
CA SER A 170 2.39 7.86 -3.15
C SER A 170 3.86 8.07 -2.79
N GLY A 171 4.20 7.95 -1.51
CA GLY A 171 5.55 8.18 -0.95
C GLY A 171 6.68 7.49 -1.69
N PRO A 172 6.56 6.22 -2.12
CA PRO A 172 7.62 5.57 -2.88
C PRO A 172 8.09 6.34 -4.11
N ALA A 173 7.17 7.00 -4.83
CA ALA A 173 7.54 7.81 -6.00
C ALA A 173 8.41 9.01 -5.61
N TYR A 174 8.18 9.63 -4.47
CA TYR A 174 8.99 10.74 -3.97
C TYR A 174 10.40 10.27 -3.62
N VAL A 175 10.49 9.14 -2.92
CA VAL A 175 11.77 8.52 -2.57
C VAL A 175 12.56 8.16 -3.84
N TYR A 176 11.91 7.58 -4.86
CA TYR A 176 12.57 7.29 -6.13
C TYR A 176 13.10 8.56 -6.84
N THR A 177 12.36 9.68 -6.73
CA THR A 177 12.79 10.97 -7.28
C THR A 177 14.06 11.46 -6.58
N PHE A 178 14.15 11.37 -5.25
CA PHE A 178 15.36 11.72 -4.50
C PHE A 178 16.52 10.79 -4.82
N ILE A 179 16.30 9.48 -4.83
CA ILE A 179 17.32 8.50 -5.20
C ILE A 179 17.89 8.81 -6.59
N LYS A 180 17.00 9.03 -7.58
CA LYS A 180 17.42 9.33 -8.95
C LYS A 180 18.27 10.61 -9.02
N ALA A 181 17.84 11.68 -8.35
CA ALA A 181 18.59 12.94 -8.34
C ALA A 181 19.99 12.79 -7.71
N MET A 182 20.11 11.99 -6.63
CA MET A 182 21.42 11.73 -6.02
C MET A 182 22.33 10.88 -6.90
N ILE A 183 21.79 9.88 -7.60
CA ILE A 183 22.53 9.06 -8.55
C ILE A 183 23.08 9.94 -9.68
N ASP A 184 22.20 10.77 -10.28
CA ASP A 184 22.59 11.67 -11.38
C ASP A 184 23.68 12.65 -10.94
N ALA A 185 23.53 13.27 -9.78
CA ALA A 185 24.56 14.16 -9.25
C ALA A 185 25.92 13.45 -9.04
N GLY A 186 25.92 12.21 -8.59
CA GLY A 186 27.14 11.40 -8.49
C GLY A 186 27.78 11.16 -9.85
N CYS A 187 26.99 10.87 -10.87
CA CYS A 187 27.47 10.68 -12.23
C CYS A 187 28.04 11.98 -12.82
N ASP A 188 27.37 13.10 -12.60
CA ASP A 188 27.85 14.42 -13.04
C ASP A 188 29.20 14.81 -12.40
N MET A 189 29.48 14.29 -11.19
CA MET A 189 30.77 14.44 -10.50
C MET A 189 31.83 13.41 -10.91
N GLY A 190 31.53 12.51 -11.88
CA GLY A 190 32.46 11.56 -12.44
C GLY A 190 32.44 10.15 -11.87
N LEU A 191 31.48 9.81 -11.00
CA LEU A 191 31.27 8.42 -10.61
C LEU A 191 30.62 7.64 -11.77
N SER A 192 30.92 6.33 -11.86
CA SER A 192 30.14 5.49 -12.77
C SER A 192 28.72 5.28 -12.23
N ASP A 193 27.74 5.05 -13.13
CA ASP A 193 26.34 4.80 -12.78
C ASP A 193 26.22 3.76 -11.67
N LYS A 194 26.90 2.64 -11.81
CA LYS A 194 26.89 1.54 -10.84
C LYS A 194 27.36 1.97 -9.44
N ILE A 195 28.48 2.71 -9.37
CA ILE A 195 29.03 3.16 -8.08
C ILE A 195 28.11 4.19 -7.43
N SER A 196 27.61 5.15 -8.24
CA SER A 196 26.71 6.18 -7.76
C SER A 196 25.40 5.58 -7.21
N GLU A 197 24.82 4.61 -7.94
CA GLU A 197 23.62 3.89 -7.50
C GLU A 197 23.86 3.12 -6.20
N GLU A 198 24.92 2.32 -6.13
CA GLU A 198 25.24 1.49 -4.95
C GLU A 198 25.43 2.35 -3.69
N LEU A 199 26.21 3.44 -3.79
CA LEU A 199 26.43 4.36 -2.67
C LEU A 199 25.14 5.08 -2.26
N THR A 200 24.34 5.53 -3.22
CA THR A 200 23.07 6.23 -2.96
C THR A 200 22.09 5.31 -2.25
N LEU A 201 21.85 4.11 -2.77
CA LEU A 201 20.91 3.15 -2.18
C LEU A 201 21.32 2.78 -0.74
N GLN A 202 22.61 2.49 -0.51
CA GLN A 202 23.10 2.17 0.82
C GLN A 202 22.97 3.36 1.78
N THR A 203 23.13 4.59 1.30
CA THR A 203 22.95 5.81 2.10
C THR A 203 21.50 5.95 2.56
N PHE A 204 20.51 5.74 1.68
CA PHE A 204 19.09 5.74 2.07
C PHE A 204 18.78 4.67 3.10
N VAL A 205 19.21 3.44 2.88
CA VAL A 205 19.00 2.32 3.82
C VAL A 205 19.61 2.65 5.18
N GLY A 206 20.84 3.17 5.21
CA GLY A 206 21.52 3.54 6.45
C GLY A 206 20.84 4.68 7.19
N ALA A 207 20.45 5.73 6.48
CA ALA A 207 19.77 6.89 7.05
C ALA A 207 18.41 6.54 7.66
N VAL A 208 17.60 5.71 6.97
CA VAL A 208 16.32 5.22 7.51
C VAL A 208 16.55 4.43 8.79
N LYS A 209 17.52 3.51 8.83
CA LYS A 209 17.84 2.74 10.05
C LYS A 209 18.31 3.63 11.20
N MET A 210 19.08 4.68 10.92
CA MET A 210 19.46 5.67 11.92
C MET A 210 18.25 6.39 12.50
N VAL A 211 17.28 6.75 11.67
CA VAL A 211 16.03 7.39 12.11
C VAL A 211 15.16 6.41 12.91
N GLU A 212 15.06 5.16 12.51
CA GLU A 212 14.29 4.13 13.26
C GLU A 212 14.84 3.87 14.65
N ASN A 213 16.16 3.82 14.79
CA ASN A 213 16.85 3.49 16.06
C ASN A 213 17.28 4.75 16.84
N ARG A 214 16.80 5.93 16.49
CA ARG A 214 17.21 7.19 17.11
C ARG A 214 16.77 7.30 18.57
N THR A 215 17.62 7.93 19.36
CA THR A 215 17.33 8.40 20.72
C THR A 215 17.19 9.93 20.79
N THR A 216 17.33 10.62 19.65
CA THR A 216 17.26 12.07 19.49
C THR A 216 16.25 12.44 18.38
N ASP A 217 15.94 13.72 18.21
CA ASP A 217 15.13 14.19 17.08
C ASP A 217 15.90 14.15 15.75
N ILE A 218 15.17 14.30 14.63
CA ILE A 218 15.75 14.24 13.27
C ILE A 218 16.68 15.45 13.03
N GLU A 219 16.34 16.64 13.57
CA GLU A 219 17.16 17.84 13.47
C GLU A 219 18.55 17.62 14.10
N THR A 220 18.59 16.93 15.21
CA THR A 220 19.87 16.55 15.86
C THR A 220 20.66 15.58 15.00
N LEU A 221 20.01 14.59 14.36
CA LEU A 221 20.71 13.71 13.41
C LEU A 221 21.31 14.49 12.25
N ILE A 222 20.59 15.46 11.69
CA ILE A 222 21.12 16.33 10.62
C ILE A 222 22.33 17.12 11.12
N LYS A 223 22.23 17.76 12.29
CA LYS A 223 23.35 18.53 12.88
C LYS A 223 24.60 17.70 13.11
N ASN A 224 24.43 16.44 13.55
CA ASN A 224 25.55 15.55 13.83
C ASN A 224 26.39 15.20 12.58
N VAL A 225 25.79 15.27 11.39
CA VAL A 225 26.49 15.08 10.11
C VAL A 225 27.04 16.41 9.54
N CYS A 226 26.55 17.56 10.03
CA CYS A 226 26.93 18.89 9.60
C CYS A 226 28.03 19.51 10.49
N SER A 227 29.29 19.20 10.21
CA SER A 227 30.40 19.88 10.91
C SER A 227 30.56 21.33 10.43
N PRO A 228 30.97 22.27 11.33
CA PRO A 228 31.27 23.64 10.94
C PRO A 228 32.37 23.69 9.86
N GLY A 229 32.08 24.40 8.73
CA GLY A 229 32.98 24.48 7.59
C GLY A 229 33.14 23.19 6.77
N GLY A 230 32.36 22.15 7.07
CA GLY A 230 32.36 20.88 6.35
C GLY A 230 31.54 20.92 5.04
N THR A 231 31.62 19.87 4.27
CA THR A 231 30.93 19.75 2.95
C THR A 231 29.43 19.61 3.10
N THR A 232 28.96 18.83 4.11
CA THR A 232 27.53 18.56 4.34
C THR A 232 26.74 19.81 4.63
N ILE A 233 27.29 20.74 5.45
CA ILE A 233 26.59 21.98 5.81
C ILE A 233 26.34 22.88 4.60
N GLU A 234 27.22 22.87 3.58
CA GLU A 234 27.02 23.65 2.35
C GLU A 234 25.84 23.09 1.53
N ALA A 235 25.72 21.76 1.40
CA ALA A 235 24.57 21.15 0.76
C ALA A 235 23.26 21.47 1.50
N VAL A 236 23.24 21.34 2.84
CA VAL A 236 22.05 21.64 3.66
C VAL A 236 21.64 23.10 3.57
N LYS A 237 22.60 24.04 3.51
CA LYS A 237 22.32 25.47 3.26
C LYS A 237 21.65 25.68 1.91
N SER A 238 22.22 25.10 0.84
CA SER A 238 21.63 25.19 -0.50
C SER A 238 20.21 24.66 -0.54
N PHE A 239 19.91 23.53 0.11
CA PHE A 239 18.54 23.00 0.20
C PHE A 239 17.59 23.96 0.93
N LYS A 240 18.02 24.61 2.01
CA LYS A 240 17.23 25.61 2.71
C LYS A 240 16.98 26.86 1.87
N GLU A 241 18.00 27.40 1.22
CA GLU A 241 17.90 28.58 0.35
C GLU A 241 16.94 28.35 -0.82
N ASN A 242 16.88 27.11 -1.33
CA ASN A 242 15.95 26.70 -2.38
C ASN A 242 14.62 26.17 -1.85
N ASN A 243 14.31 26.35 -0.56
CA ASN A 243 13.03 25.99 0.06
C ASN A 243 12.61 24.51 -0.14
N LEU A 244 13.56 23.57 -0.13
CA LEU A 244 13.30 22.15 -0.36
C LEU A 244 12.18 21.60 0.53
N GLU A 245 12.15 22.00 1.80
CA GLU A 245 11.12 21.57 2.75
C GLU A 245 9.71 21.97 2.29
N GLU A 246 9.53 23.22 1.87
CA GLU A 246 8.21 23.69 1.39
C GLU A 246 7.83 23.08 0.04
N ILE A 247 8.79 22.79 -0.83
CA ILE A 247 8.54 22.06 -2.09
C ILE A 247 7.99 20.66 -1.80
N ILE A 248 8.59 19.94 -0.83
CA ILE A 248 8.12 18.62 -0.42
C ILE A 248 6.71 18.71 0.19
N LYS A 249 6.48 19.62 1.13
CA LYS A 249 5.18 19.82 1.77
C LYS A 249 4.09 20.19 0.77
N ASP A 250 4.39 21.05 -0.19
CA ASP A 250 3.44 21.46 -1.24
C ASP A 250 3.08 20.28 -2.14
N GLY A 251 4.07 19.48 -2.56
CA GLY A 251 3.83 18.26 -3.34
C GLY A 251 2.89 17.26 -2.63
N ILE A 252 3.13 17.03 -1.33
CA ILE A 252 2.31 16.14 -0.49
C ILE A 252 0.88 16.69 -0.34
N ARG A 253 0.71 18.00 -0.07
CA ARG A 253 -0.62 18.67 0.01
C ARG A 253 -1.40 18.55 -1.31
N LYS A 254 -0.75 18.72 -2.46
CA LYS A 254 -1.38 18.53 -3.78
C LYS A 254 -1.82 17.09 -4.00
N CYS A 255 -1.04 16.12 -3.55
CA CYS A 255 -1.41 14.71 -3.60
C CYS A 255 -2.63 14.41 -2.71
N GLU A 256 -2.65 14.90 -1.47
CA GLU A 256 -3.80 14.77 -0.56
C GLU A 256 -5.07 15.39 -1.16
N LYS A 257 -4.97 16.62 -1.69
CA LYS A 257 -6.09 17.30 -2.36
C LYS A 257 -6.64 16.45 -3.50
N ARG A 258 -5.75 15.89 -4.34
CA ARG A 258 -6.18 15.03 -5.45
C ARG A 258 -6.84 13.74 -4.98
N SER A 259 -6.37 13.17 -3.88
CA SER A 259 -7.00 12.00 -3.26
C SER A 259 -8.43 12.29 -2.82
N LYS A 260 -8.67 13.43 -2.16
CA LYS A 260 -10.01 13.89 -1.76
C LYS A 260 -10.95 14.06 -2.97
N GLU A 261 -10.48 14.75 -4.01
CA GLU A 261 -11.25 14.93 -5.26
C GLU A 261 -11.65 13.58 -5.90
N LEU A 262 -10.78 12.58 -5.84
CA LEU A 262 -11.07 11.24 -6.35
C LEU A 262 -12.10 10.52 -5.50
N SER A 263 -12.05 10.68 -4.18
CA SER A 263 -13.01 10.08 -3.25
C SER A 263 -14.40 10.69 -3.37
N GLU A 264 -14.50 12.01 -3.59
CA GLU A 264 -15.77 12.72 -3.77
C GLU A 264 -16.48 12.36 -5.09
N ASN A 265 -15.74 11.95 -6.12
CA ASN A 265 -16.24 11.58 -7.44
C ASN A 265 -16.41 10.06 -7.63
N ALA A 266 -16.18 9.26 -6.60
CA ALA A 266 -16.25 7.81 -6.64
C ALA A 266 -17.66 7.31 -6.31
#